data_8e26e4dc4a0ad36a97f5a5b7a7d179c5
#
_entry.id   8e26e4dc4a0ad36a97f5a5b7a7d179c5
#
_cell.length_a   1.000
_cell.length_b   1.000
_cell.length_c   1.000
_cell.angle_alpha   90.00
_cell.angle_beta   90.00
_cell.angle_gamma   90.00
#
_symmetry.space_group_name_H-M   'P 1'
#
loop_
_entity.id
_entity.type
_entity.pdbx_description
1 polymer ?
#
loop_
_entity_poly.entity_id
_entity_poly.type
_entity_poly.pdbx_seq_one_letter_code
_entity_poly.pdbx_strand_id
1 'polypeptide(L)'
;MRRSMPSTASILAQLKAKADQLTDIFIKELASLAPELDLLTPADPDRRGSQVSFRFPEAYAVVQAMIAKGIIGDFREPDILRFGFAPLYLRHVEVWKAASVLGRIMQSRDWDRPQFKARAKVV
;
A
#
# COMPACT_ATOMS: atom_id res chain seq x y z
N MET A 1 -2.11 -27.06 -32.48
CA MET A 1 -2.06 -27.16 -31.01
C MET A 1 -3.00 -26.16 -30.39
N ARG A 2 -4.02 -26.63 -29.73
CA ARG A 2 -4.93 -25.73 -29.03
C ARG A 2 -4.35 -25.43 -27.64
N ARG A 3 -4.16 -24.17 -27.37
CA ARG A 3 -3.89 -23.76 -25.98
C ARG A 3 -5.16 -23.95 -25.18
N SER A 4 -5.08 -24.73 -24.10
CA SER A 4 -6.19 -24.83 -23.17
C SER A 4 -6.36 -23.49 -22.44
N MET A 5 -7.58 -23.00 -22.36
CA MET A 5 -7.90 -21.82 -21.57
C MET A 5 -7.74 -22.17 -20.09
N PRO A 6 -7.12 -21.30 -19.28
CA PRO A 6 -7.05 -21.56 -17.83
C PRO A 6 -8.46 -21.54 -17.25
N SER A 7 -8.67 -22.41 -16.26
CA SER A 7 -9.94 -22.44 -15.53
C SER A 7 -10.08 -21.18 -14.68
N THR A 8 -11.31 -20.84 -14.29
CA THR A 8 -11.57 -19.73 -13.36
C THR A 8 -10.78 -19.90 -12.06
N ALA A 9 -10.75 -21.13 -11.53
CA ALA A 9 -9.99 -21.41 -10.32
C ALA A 9 -8.49 -21.15 -10.51
N SER A 10 -7.93 -21.51 -11.68
CA SER A 10 -6.53 -21.26 -12.00
C SER A 10 -6.24 -19.77 -12.11
N ILE A 11 -7.13 -19.01 -12.75
CA ILE A 11 -7.00 -17.55 -12.88
C ILE A 11 -7.03 -16.90 -11.50
N LEU A 12 -7.97 -17.30 -10.64
CA LEU A 12 -8.09 -16.75 -9.28
C LEU A 12 -6.83 -17.05 -8.45
N ALA A 13 -6.30 -18.27 -8.56
CA ALA A 13 -5.07 -18.65 -7.87
C ALA A 13 -3.88 -17.81 -8.34
N GLN A 14 -3.77 -17.54 -9.64
CA GLN A 14 -2.71 -16.70 -10.19
C GLN A 14 -2.84 -15.24 -9.72
N LEU A 15 -4.06 -14.71 -9.67
CA LEU A 15 -4.31 -13.35 -9.18
C LEU A 15 -3.97 -13.24 -7.70
N LYS A 16 -4.33 -14.22 -6.89
CA LYS A 16 -3.97 -14.25 -5.47
C LYS A 16 -2.45 -14.30 -5.28
N ALA A 17 -1.77 -15.16 -6.02
CA ALA A 17 -0.32 -15.26 -5.95
C ALA A 17 0.36 -13.94 -6.31
N LYS A 18 -0.13 -13.26 -7.34
CA LYS A 18 0.40 -11.94 -7.72
C LYS A 18 0.11 -10.90 -6.64
N ALA A 19 -1.09 -10.88 -6.07
CA ALA A 19 -1.44 -9.96 -4.99
C ALA A 19 -0.52 -10.18 -3.79
N ASP A 20 -0.25 -11.42 -3.43
CA ASP A 20 0.66 -11.75 -2.34
C ASP A 20 2.09 -11.27 -2.61
N GLN A 21 2.57 -11.41 -3.85
CA GLN A 21 3.88 -10.90 -4.25
C GLN A 21 3.96 -9.39 -4.15
N LEU A 22 2.94 -8.67 -4.66
CA LEU A 22 2.89 -7.22 -4.60
C LEU A 22 2.88 -6.73 -3.16
N THR A 23 2.08 -7.36 -2.31
CA THR A 23 1.99 -7.04 -0.89
C THR A 23 3.32 -7.29 -0.18
N ASP A 24 3.98 -8.40 -0.45
CA ASP A 24 5.27 -8.74 0.14
C ASP A 24 6.35 -7.73 -0.24
N ILE A 25 6.41 -7.31 -1.49
CA ILE A 25 7.35 -6.28 -1.95
C ILE A 25 7.15 -5.01 -1.14
N PHE A 26 5.91 -4.55 -1.02
CA PHE A 26 5.58 -3.32 -0.31
C PHE A 26 5.99 -3.42 1.17
N ILE A 27 5.61 -4.50 1.84
CA ILE A 27 5.92 -4.73 3.25
C ILE A 27 7.43 -4.77 3.49
N LYS A 28 8.17 -5.52 2.67
CA LYS A 28 9.62 -5.70 2.84
C LYS A 28 10.37 -4.39 2.61
N GLU A 29 10.01 -3.66 1.57
CA GLU A 29 10.65 -2.37 1.28
C GLU A 29 10.42 -1.38 2.42
N LEU A 30 9.19 -1.30 2.93
CA LEU A 30 8.86 -0.36 4.00
C LEU A 30 9.42 -0.78 5.34
N ALA A 31 9.60 -2.06 5.61
CA ALA A 31 10.28 -2.49 6.83
C ALA A 31 11.70 -1.95 6.91
N SER A 32 12.35 -1.80 5.77
CA SER A 32 13.70 -1.25 5.67
C SER A 32 13.70 0.28 5.61
N LEU A 33 12.80 0.86 4.79
CA LEU A 33 12.82 2.31 4.49
C LEU A 33 12.10 3.15 5.55
N ALA A 34 11.08 2.59 6.19
CA ALA A 34 10.21 3.32 7.12
C ALA A 34 9.80 2.43 8.30
N PRO A 35 10.75 2.04 9.15
CA PRO A 35 10.45 1.13 10.27
C PRO A 35 9.51 1.74 11.30
N GLU A 36 9.31 3.06 11.30
CA GLU A 36 8.36 3.74 12.19
C GLU A 36 6.90 3.48 11.82
N LEU A 37 6.62 2.98 10.61
CA LEU A 37 5.29 2.54 10.24
C LEU A 37 4.99 1.18 10.87
N ASP A 38 3.98 1.13 11.71
CA ASP A 38 3.60 -0.08 12.42
C ASP A 38 2.68 -0.94 11.54
N LEU A 39 3.17 -2.09 11.11
CA LEU A 39 2.42 -2.98 10.21
C LEU A 39 1.28 -3.65 10.95
N LEU A 40 0.05 -3.43 10.47
CA LEU A 40 -1.15 -4.06 11.01
C LEU A 40 -1.59 -5.29 10.23
N THR A 41 -1.24 -5.35 8.95
CA THR A 41 -1.59 -6.48 8.08
C THR A 41 -0.79 -7.73 8.48
N PRO A 42 -1.44 -8.91 8.58
CA PRO A 42 -0.69 -10.13 8.87
C PRO A 42 0.38 -10.40 7.83
N ALA A 43 1.56 -10.86 8.28
CA ALA A 43 2.64 -11.25 7.39
C ALA A 43 2.32 -12.53 6.61
N ASP A 44 1.45 -13.39 7.16
CA ASP A 44 1.03 -14.63 6.52
C ASP A 44 0.10 -14.34 5.35
N PRO A 45 0.49 -14.67 4.09
CA PRO A 45 -0.34 -14.43 2.91
C PRO A 45 -1.74 -15.06 2.98
N ASP A 46 -1.90 -16.17 3.72
CA ASP A 46 -3.19 -16.85 3.84
C ASP A 46 -4.17 -16.11 4.75
N ARG A 47 -3.67 -15.15 5.54
CA ARG A 47 -4.46 -14.42 6.52
C ARG A 47 -4.71 -12.97 6.13
N ARG A 48 -4.29 -12.56 4.94
CA ARG A 48 -4.46 -11.17 4.47
C ARG A 48 -5.12 -11.14 3.10
N GLY A 49 -5.78 -10.01 2.80
CA GLY A 49 -6.27 -9.73 1.46
C GLY A 49 -5.23 -8.99 0.62
N SER A 50 -5.69 -8.23 -0.36
CA SER A 50 -4.84 -7.43 -1.25
C SER A 50 -4.54 -6.04 -0.71
N GLN A 51 -4.83 -5.78 0.56
CA GLN A 51 -4.61 -4.49 1.21
C GLN A 51 -3.52 -4.60 2.27
N VAL A 52 -2.74 -3.51 2.41
CA VAL A 52 -1.73 -3.38 3.46
C VAL A 52 -2.09 -2.16 4.30
N SER A 53 -2.10 -2.34 5.61
CA SER A 53 -2.43 -1.29 6.58
C SER A 53 -1.29 -1.08 7.55
N PHE A 54 -1.01 0.18 7.83
CA PHE A 54 -0.02 0.59 8.82
C PHE A 54 -0.65 1.56 9.80
N ARG A 55 -0.13 1.57 11.03
CA ARG A 55 -0.47 2.59 12.02
C ARG A 55 0.65 3.61 12.11
N PHE A 56 0.28 4.89 12.13
CA PHE A 56 1.23 5.99 12.33
C PHE A 56 0.45 7.19 12.88
N PRO A 57 0.96 7.92 13.90
CA PRO A 57 0.20 9.02 14.52
C PRO A 57 -0.28 10.08 13.54
N GLU A 58 0.51 10.39 12.50
CA GLU A 58 0.17 11.38 11.47
C GLU A 58 -0.24 10.70 10.16
N ALA A 59 -0.98 9.59 10.23
CA ALA A 59 -1.37 8.81 9.06
C ALA A 59 -2.12 9.64 8.02
N TYR A 60 -3.00 10.54 8.45
CA TYR A 60 -3.73 11.41 7.51
C TYR A 60 -2.77 12.25 6.66
N ALA A 61 -1.81 12.91 7.29
CA ALA A 61 -0.83 13.75 6.60
C ALA A 61 0.02 12.92 5.63
N VAL A 62 0.42 11.71 6.02
CA VAL A 62 1.18 10.80 5.17
C VAL A 62 0.38 10.43 3.92
N VAL A 63 -0.91 10.08 4.09
CA VAL A 63 -1.78 9.76 2.96
C VAL A 63 -1.92 10.95 2.01
N GLN A 64 -2.09 12.17 2.55
CA GLN A 64 -2.18 13.37 1.72
C GLN A 64 -0.88 13.63 0.96
N ALA A 65 0.27 13.43 1.58
CA ALA A 65 1.56 13.57 0.93
C ALA A 65 1.73 12.55 -0.21
N MET A 66 1.25 11.31 -0.01
CA MET A 66 1.27 10.28 -1.04
C MET A 66 0.38 10.66 -2.22
N ILE A 67 -0.82 11.17 -1.94
CA ILE A 67 -1.75 11.63 -2.99
C ILE A 67 -1.12 12.74 -3.81
N ALA A 68 -0.41 13.67 -3.17
CA ALA A 68 0.30 14.75 -3.87
C ALA A 68 1.38 14.23 -4.81
N LYS A 69 1.89 13.02 -4.59
CA LYS A 69 2.85 12.34 -5.47
C LYS A 69 2.17 11.40 -6.48
N GLY A 70 0.84 11.42 -6.56
CA GLY A 70 0.09 10.59 -7.49
C GLY A 70 -0.18 9.17 -7.02
N ILE A 71 0.07 8.87 -5.75
CA ILE A 71 -0.14 7.54 -5.18
C ILE A 71 -1.37 7.59 -4.27
N ILE A 72 -2.36 6.77 -4.58
CA ILE A 72 -3.63 6.77 -3.86
C ILE A 72 -3.55 5.80 -2.70
N GLY A 73 -3.68 6.36 -1.49
CA GLY A 73 -3.90 5.59 -0.26
C GLY A 73 -5.21 6.00 0.37
N ASP A 74 -5.60 5.31 1.40
CA ASP A 74 -6.82 5.56 2.16
C ASP A 74 -6.46 5.79 3.62
N PHE A 75 -7.16 6.74 4.24
CA PHE A 75 -7.01 7.01 5.67
C PHE A 75 -8.21 6.43 6.43
N ARG A 76 -7.91 5.74 7.53
CA ARG A 76 -8.92 5.24 8.46
C ARG A 76 -8.66 5.80 9.85
N GLU A 77 -9.70 6.32 10.47
CA GLU A 77 -9.62 6.80 11.84
C GLU A 77 -9.17 5.67 12.79
N PRO A 78 -8.38 5.97 13.82
CA PRO A 78 -7.83 7.29 14.16
C PRO A 78 -6.49 7.59 13.47
N ASP A 79 -5.71 6.57 13.07
CA ASP A 79 -4.30 6.73 12.72
C ASP A 79 -3.82 5.64 11.74
N ILE A 80 -4.69 5.17 10.86
CA ILE A 80 -4.38 4.06 9.97
C ILE A 80 -4.27 4.57 8.53
N LEU A 81 -3.15 4.24 7.87
CA LEU A 81 -3.01 4.39 6.43
C LEU A 81 -3.09 3.02 5.77
N ARG A 82 -3.81 2.97 4.65
CA ARG A 82 -4.12 1.73 3.97
C ARG A 82 -3.90 1.85 2.47
N PHE A 83 -3.29 0.82 1.89
CA PHE A 83 -3.02 0.74 0.45
C PHE A 83 -3.61 -0.54 -0.10
N GLY A 84 -4.25 -0.45 -1.27
CA GLY A 84 -4.79 -1.60 -1.97
C GLY A 84 -4.00 -1.87 -3.25
N PHE A 85 -3.80 -3.15 -3.57
CA PHE A 85 -3.07 -3.57 -4.77
C PHE A 85 -3.97 -4.45 -5.63
N ALA A 86 -4.47 -3.88 -6.73
CA ALA A 86 -5.28 -4.61 -7.70
C ALA A 86 -4.36 -5.37 -8.66
N PRO A 87 -4.25 -6.70 -8.55
CA PRO A 87 -3.25 -7.46 -9.31
C PRO A 87 -3.48 -7.44 -10.83
N LEU A 88 -4.69 -7.12 -11.29
CA LEU A 88 -4.98 -7.02 -12.72
C LEU A 88 -4.34 -5.79 -13.36
N TYR A 89 -4.10 -4.72 -12.59
CA TYR A 89 -3.69 -3.43 -13.13
C TYR A 89 -2.30 -2.98 -12.70
N LEU A 90 -1.75 -3.59 -11.64
CA LEU A 90 -0.46 -3.16 -11.09
C LEU A 90 0.65 -4.13 -11.47
N ARG A 91 1.80 -3.55 -11.82
CA ARG A 91 3.04 -4.30 -12.02
C ARG A 91 3.89 -4.22 -10.76
N HIS A 92 4.79 -5.19 -10.60
CA HIS A 92 5.71 -5.23 -9.46
C HIS A 92 6.53 -3.94 -9.33
N VAL A 93 6.98 -3.38 -10.47
CA VAL A 93 7.75 -2.14 -10.47
C VAL A 93 6.95 -0.96 -9.95
N GLU A 94 5.64 -0.92 -10.17
CA GLU A 94 4.78 0.16 -9.69
C GLU A 94 4.63 0.11 -8.18
N VAL A 95 4.49 -1.09 -7.61
CA VAL A 95 4.40 -1.28 -6.17
C VAL A 95 5.73 -0.94 -5.50
N TRP A 96 6.84 -1.37 -6.10
CA TRP A 96 8.17 -1.05 -5.62
C TRP A 96 8.40 0.46 -5.60
N LYS A 97 7.97 1.13 -6.66
CA LYS A 97 8.06 2.59 -6.79
C LYS A 97 7.22 3.30 -5.72
N ALA A 98 6.00 2.81 -5.48
CA ALA A 98 5.13 3.35 -4.42
C ALA A 98 5.78 3.20 -3.05
N ALA A 99 6.38 2.05 -2.76
CA ALA A 99 7.11 1.83 -1.50
C ALA A 99 8.29 2.80 -1.37
N SER A 100 9.03 3.03 -2.46
CA SER A 100 10.16 3.96 -2.47
C SER A 100 9.70 5.40 -2.19
N VAL A 101 8.58 5.82 -2.77
CA VAL A 101 8.03 7.16 -2.55
C VAL A 101 7.57 7.30 -1.09
N LEU A 102 6.86 6.32 -0.56
CA LEU A 102 6.42 6.35 0.84
C LEU A 102 7.63 6.37 1.78
N GLY A 103 8.62 5.54 1.53
CA GLY A 103 9.85 5.51 2.32
C GLY A 103 10.55 6.87 2.33
N ARG A 104 10.61 7.54 1.18
CA ARG A 104 11.21 8.87 1.06
C ARG A 104 10.41 9.92 1.84
N ILE A 105 9.09 9.89 1.74
CA ILE A 105 8.20 10.80 2.49
C ILE A 105 8.44 10.64 4.00
N MET A 106 8.57 9.40 4.47
CA MET A 106 8.81 9.14 5.88
C MET A 106 10.21 9.60 6.31
N GLN A 107 11.23 9.33 5.52
CA GLN A 107 12.61 9.68 5.86
C GLN A 107 12.84 11.19 5.86
N SER A 108 12.26 11.92 4.90
CA SER A 108 12.39 13.37 4.79
C SER A 108 11.35 14.14 5.60
N ARG A 109 10.35 13.45 6.18
CA ARG A 109 9.21 14.04 6.88
C ARG A 109 8.43 15.02 6.00
N ASP A 110 8.31 14.73 4.70
CA ASP A 110 7.56 15.57 3.77
C ASP A 110 6.06 15.68 4.13
N TRP A 111 5.55 14.73 4.91
CA TRP A 111 4.18 14.76 5.40
C TRP A 111 3.97 15.87 6.46
N ASP A 112 5.06 16.35 7.10
CA ASP A 112 4.98 17.31 8.22
C ASP A 112 4.86 18.73 7.69
N ARG A 113 3.76 18.99 6.97
CA ARG A 113 3.44 20.29 6.39
C ARG A 113 2.00 20.65 6.70
N PRO A 114 1.71 21.93 6.98
CA PRO A 114 0.33 22.37 7.29
C PRO A 114 -0.69 21.94 6.24
N GLN A 115 -0.35 22.01 4.96
CA GLN A 115 -1.26 21.65 3.87
C GLN A 115 -1.68 20.17 3.90
N PHE A 116 -0.82 19.30 4.43
CA PHE A 116 -1.15 17.86 4.56
C PHE A 116 -1.84 17.53 5.86
N LYS A 117 -1.63 18.31 6.89
CA LYS A 117 -2.24 18.10 8.21
C LYS A 117 -3.65 18.66 8.31
N ALA A 118 -3.99 19.64 7.49
CA ALA A 118 -5.31 20.27 7.52
C ALA A 118 -6.36 19.30 6.97
N ARG A 119 -7.29 18.90 7.83
CA ARG A 119 -8.41 18.05 7.44
C ARG A 119 -9.53 18.93 6.86
N ALA A 120 -10.13 18.47 5.75
CA ALA A 120 -11.31 19.13 5.21
C ALA A 120 -12.43 19.09 6.24
N LYS A 121 -13.06 20.25 6.49
CA LYS A 121 -14.25 20.28 7.33
C LYS A 121 -15.36 19.57 6.61
N VAL A 122 -15.94 18.57 7.28
CA VAL A 122 -17.19 17.95 6.84
C VAL A 122 -18.30 18.88 7.27
N VAL A 123 -18.94 19.46 6.30
CA VAL A 123 -20.08 20.34 6.55
C VAL A 123 -21.35 19.51 6.49
#